data_6b40ed218ac949fd581fb96ff0cbc137
#
_entry.id   6b40ed218ac949fd581fb96ff0cbc137
#
_cell.length_a   1.000
_cell.length_b   1.000
_cell.length_c   1.000
_cell.angle_alpha   90.00
_cell.angle_beta   90.00
_cell.angle_gamma   90.00
#
_symmetry.space_group_name_H-M   'P 1'
#
loop_
_entity.id
_entity.type
_entity.pdbx_description
1 polymer ?
#
loop_
_entity_poly.entity_id
_entity_poly.type
_entity_poly.pdbx_seq_one_letter_code
_entity_poly.pdbx_strand_id
1 'polypeptide(L)'
;TNCGTAITCNYVTTVDVVPSCYTGTTSCAGATSGSGKMQKYIYRSGDVQLTGTPPASGWYFTWSSCCRPTSISNINSPSSASYLLRAVMYPYTPAGSTSPLTATTGGNPTCFDSSPNFLEDPQVISCTGVDVVYNNLGYDPDLDSLYYDWSYPWAATSFSSNPASNSVNFASGYTYNNPMPSTGSSTGADINNETG
;
A
#
# COMPACT_ATOMS: atom_id res chain seq x y z
N THR A 1 21.71 4.44 -9.16
CA THR A 1 20.28 4.63 -9.09
C THR A 1 19.94 5.63 -8.02
N ASN A 2 19.61 6.80 -8.41
CA ASN A 2 19.45 7.91 -7.48
C ASN A 2 18.09 7.81 -6.81
N CYS A 3 18.10 7.75 -5.49
CA CYS A 3 16.99 8.20 -4.70
C CYS A 3 16.89 9.68 -4.97
N GLY A 4 15.99 9.97 -5.83
CA GLY A 4 15.88 11.24 -6.40
C GLY A 4 15.38 12.30 -5.47
N THR A 5 14.71 13.19 -6.04
CA THR A 5 14.14 14.39 -5.47
C THR A 5 13.00 14.02 -4.53
N ALA A 6 13.05 14.51 -3.30
CA ALA A 6 11.92 14.44 -2.40
C ALA A 6 10.76 15.26 -2.97
N ILE A 7 9.58 14.66 -3.06
CA ILE A 7 8.35 15.33 -3.48
C ILE A 7 7.63 15.79 -2.22
N THR A 8 7.41 17.10 -2.08
CA THR A 8 6.65 17.64 -0.97
C THR A 8 5.17 17.40 -1.19
N CYS A 9 4.53 16.72 -0.25
CA CYS A 9 3.09 16.54 -0.24
C CYS A 9 2.47 17.42 0.86
N ASN A 10 1.52 18.24 0.48
CA ASN A 10 0.81 19.12 1.39
C ASN A 10 -0.39 18.38 1.99
N TYR A 11 -0.66 18.62 3.26
CA TYR A 11 -1.86 18.11 3.90
C TYR A 11 -3.12 18.67 3.25
N VAL A 12 -4.08 17.80 2.96
CA VAL A 12 -5.36 18.17 2.36
C VAL A 12 -6.48 18.05 3.38
N THR A 13 -6.66 16.88 3.97
CA THR A 13 -7.73 16.61 4.93
C THR A 13 -7.46 15.36 5.75
N THR A 14 -8.26 15.19 6.79
CA THR A 14 -8.33 13.97 7.59
C THR A 14 -9.75 13.42 7.54
N VAL A 15 -9.87 12.14 7.35
CA VAL A 15 -11.15 11.40 7.36
C VAL A 15 -11.11 10.39 8.50
N ASP A 16 -12.13 10.40 9.34
CA ASP A 16 -12.32 9.36 10.35
C ASP A 16 -12.86 8.10 9.64
N VAL A 17 -12.08 7.03 9.71
CA VAL A 17 -12.43 5.74 9.12
C VAL A 17 -12.81 4.80 10.26
N VAL A 18 -14.11 4.62 10.46
CA VAL A 18 -14.63 3.79 11.53
C VAL A 18 -15.71 2.88 10.95
N PRO A 19 -15.68 1.57 11.24
CA PRO A 19 -16.72 0.66 10.77
C PRO A 19 -18.09 1.12 11.20
N SER A 20 -19.08 0.96 10.34
CA SER A 20 -20.48 1.35 10.60
C SER A 20 -21.13 0.64 11.80
N CYS A 21 -20.59 -0.51 12.19
CA CYS A 21 -21.02 -1.26 13.37
C CYS A 21 -20.41 -0.75 14.70
N TYR A 22 -19.51 0.22 14.65
CA TYR A 22 -18.91 0.78 15.85
C TYR A 22 -19.84 1.79 16.52
N THR A 23 -20.21 1.55 17.78
CA THR A 23 -21.15 2.37 18.54
C THR A 23 -20.50 3.42 19.44
N GLY A 24 -19.17 3.48 19.46
CA GLY A 24 -18.40 4.44 20.25
C GLY A 24 -18.21 5.80 19.58
N THR A 25 -17.37 6.64 20.18
CA THR A 25 -17.01 7.93 19.59
C THR A 25 -16.24 7.69 18.27
N THR A 26 -16.71 8.25 17.17
CA THR A 26 -16.15 8.04 15.83
C THR A 26 -14.90 8.84 15.54
N SER A 27 -14.69 9.94 16.25
CA SER A 27 -13.50 10.78 16.05
C SER A 27 -12.33 10.36 16.93
N CYS A 28 -11.13 10.34 16.39
CA CYS A 28 -9.89 10.18 17.15
C CYS A 28 -9.55 11.42 17.97
N ALA A 29 -10.12 12.58 17.65
CA ALA A 29 -9.91 13.82 18.39
C ALA A 29 -10.53 13.72 19.79
N GLY A 30 -9.69 13.84 20.82
CA GLY A 30 -10.11 13.79 22.21
C GLY A 30 -10.45 12.39 22.77
N ALA A 31 -10.24 11.33 22.00
CA ALA A 31 -10.45 9.98 22.49
C ALA A 31 -9.22 9.47 23.25
N THR A 32 -9.41 9.17 24.51
CA THR A 32 -8.35 8.65 25.41
C THR A 32 -8.13 7.15 25.28
N SER A 33 -9.10 6.44 24.75
CA SER A 33 -9.01 4.99 24.47
C SER A 33 -10.12 4.55 23.51
N GLY A 34 -9.91 3.48 22.80
CA GLY A 34 -10.93 2.83 21.97
C GLY A 34 -10.30 1.99 20.86
N SER A 35 -10.68 0.73 20.80
CA SER A 35 -10.35 -0.15 19.69
C SER A 35 -11.17 0.23 18.45
N GLY A 36 -10.59 0.10 17.27
CA GLY A 36 -11.30 0.30 16.02
C GLY A 36 -11.37 1.76 15.53
N LYS A 37 -10.68 2.70 16.18
CA LYS A 37 -10.56 4.08 15.70
C LYS A 37 -9.39 4.20 14.76
N MET A 38 -9.62 4.72 13.57
CA MET A 38 -8.59 4.97 12.56
C MET A 38 -8.87 6.29 11.86
N GLN A 39 -7.81 7.02 11.56
CA GLN A 39 -7.85 8.23 10.75
C GLN A 39 -7.02 8.04 9.49
N LYS A 40 -7.60 8.47 8.37
CA LYS A 40 -6.94 8.55 7.08
C LYS A 40 -6.51 9.99 6.83
N TYR A 41 -5.22 10.22 6.78
CA TYR A 41 -4.65 11.51 6.43
C TYR A 41 -4.38 11.55 4.93
N ILE A 42 -4.91 12.56 4.26
CA ILE A 42 -4.74 12.75 2.83
C ILE A 42 -3.74 13.86 2.58
N TYR A 43 -2.70 13.53 1.83
CA TYR A 43 -1.67 14.45 1.38
C TYR A 43 -1.63 14.45 -0.14
N ARG A 44 -1.35 15.60 -0.73
CA ARG A 44 -1.22 15.73 -2.18
C ARG A 44 0.00 16.59 -2.53
N SER A 45 0.77 16.13 -3.51
CA SER A 45 1.79 16.97 -4.15
C SER A 45 1.13 17.91 -5.17
N GLY A 46 1.83 18.95 -5.56
CA GLY A 46 1.55 19.60 -6.86
C GLY A 46 1.93 18.67 -8.00
N ASP A 47 1.63 19.11 -9.21
CA ASP A 47 2.02 18.38 -10.42
C ASP A 47 3.54 18.26 -10.49
N VAL A 48 4.02 17.05 -10.69
CA VAL A 48 5.45 16.75 -10.82
C VAL A 48 5.68 16.22 -12.21
N GLN A 49 6.41 16.98 -13.01
CA GLN A 49 6.78 16.54 -14.33
C GLN A 49 8.01 15.64 -14.26
N LEU A 50 7.85 14.41 -14.70
CA LEU A 50 8.93 13.47 -14.91
C LEU A 50 9.35 13.53 -16.37
N THR A 51 10.64 13.44 -16.65
CA THR A 51 11.20 13.45 -18.00
C THR A 51 12.02 12.21 -18.27
N GLY A 52 11.99 11.73 -19.50
CA GLY A 52 12.71 10.54 -19.92
C GLY A 52 11.81 9.31 -19.99
N THR A 53 12.44 8.17 -20.13
CA THR A 53 11.81 6.84 -20.17
C THR A 53 12.12 6.10 -18.88
N PRO A 54 11.14 5.51 -18.20
CA PRO A 54 11.42 4.65 -17.07
C PRO A 54 12.38 3.51 -17.47
N PRO A 55 13.34 3.13 -16.63
CA PRO A 55 14.13 1.95 -16.88
C PRO A 55 13.25 0.70 -16.80
N ALA A 56 13.73 -0.45 -17.26
CA ALA A 56 12.98 -1.72 -17.21
C ALA A 56 12.55 -2.11 -15.77
N SER A 57 13.29 -1.64 -14.77
CA SER A 57 12.92 -1.81 -13.34
C SER A 57 11.86 -0.83 -12.85
N GLY A 58 11.47 0.12 -13.67
CA GLY A 58 10.51 1.18 -13.35
C GLY A 58 11.10 2.37 -12.58
N TRP A 59 10.33 3.43 -12.49
CA TRP A 59 10.52 4.51 -11.52
C TRP A 59 9.77 4.18 -10.24
N TYR A 60 10.42 4.39 -9.10
CA TYR A 60 9.86 4.10 -7.79
C TYR A 60 9.38 5.36 -7.10
N PHE A 61 8.13 5.34 -6.67
CA PHE A 61 7.54 6.35 -5.78
C PHE A 61 7.37 5.69 -4.42
N THR A 62 7.96 6.28 -3.41
CA THR A 62 7.98 5.67 -2.08
C THR A 62 7.59 6.64 -1.00
N TRP A 63 6.93 6.12 0.00
CA TRP A 63 6.62 6.82 1.23
C TRP A 63 7.00 5.94 2.42
N SER A 64 7.62 6.52 3.43
CA SER A 64 7.99 5.79 4.64
C SER A 64 7.63 6.56 5.89
N SER A 65 7.29 5.84 6.92
CA SER A 65 7.03 6.38 8.26
C SER A 65 7.43 5.39 9.33
N CYS A 66 7.84 5.87 10.48
CA CYS A 66 7.97 5.08 11.70
C CYS A 66 6.70 5.32 12.54
N CYS A 67 6.25 4.45 13.33
CA CYS A 67 6.61 3.06 13.61
C CYS A 67 5.32 2.27 13.65
N ARG A 68 5.40 0.94 13.61
CA ARG A 68 4.20 0.09 13.68
C ARG A 68 3.65 0.04 15.11
N PRO A 69 2.34 -0.14 15.30
CA PRO A 69 1.75 -0.30 16.62
C PRO A 69 2.35 -1.49 17.38
N THR A 70 2.59 -1.31 18.69
CA THR A 70 3.17 -2.35 19.55
C THR A 70 2.29 -3.58 19.72
N SER A 71 0.99 -3.44 19.45
CA SER A 71 -0.01 -4.52 19.57
C SER A 71 0.03 -5.54 18.45
N ILE A 72 0.84 -5.33 17.41
CA ILE A 72 0.98 -6.30 16.31
C ILE A 72 1.77 -7.49 16.81
N SER A 73 1.17 -8.68 16.76
CA SER A 73 1.73 -9.91 17.34
C SER A 73 2.43 -10.82 16.34
N ASN A 74 2.18 -10.64 15.04
CA ASN A 74 2.75 -11.49 13.98
C ASN A 74 4.12 -11.01 13.47
N ILE A 75 4.64 -9.91 14.00
CA ILE A 75 5.99 -9.42 13.69
C ILE A 75 6.79 -9.18 14.98
N ASN A 76 8.11 -9.37 14.89
CA ASN A 76 9.00 -9.10 16.00
C ASN A 76 9.28 -7.59 16.11
N SER A 77 9.26 -7.07 17.34
CA SER A 77 9.59 -5.68 17.65
C SER A 77 8.89 -4.66 16.75
N PRO A 78 7.55 -4.68 16.66
CA PRO A 78 6.80 -3.84 15.72
C PRO A 78 7.06 -2.35 15.92
N SER A 79 7.28 -1.90 17.14
CA SER A 79 7.60 -0.50 17.45
C SER A 79 8.95 -0.01 16.90
N SER A 80 9.81 -0.90 16.45
CA SER A 80 11.07 -0.58 15.78
C SER A 80 10.97 -0.73 14.25
N ALA A 81 9.85 -1.25 13.75
CA ALA A 81 9.64 -1.51 12.33
C ALA A 81 8.91 -0.35 11.66
N SER A 82 9.52 0.24 10.66
CA SER A 82 8.91 1.29 9.84
C SER A 82 7.90 0.72 8.84
N TYR A 83 7.09 1.61 8.26
CA TYR A 83 6.33 1.36 7.06
C TYR A 83 7.11 1.87 5.85
N LEU A 84 7.09 1.12 4.76
CA LEU A 84 7.50 1.60 3.45
C LEU A 84 6.43 1.18 2.43
N LEU A 85 5.82 2.17 1.81
CA LEU A 85 4.91 1.97 0.69
C LEU A 85 5.64 2.31 -0.60
N ARG A 86 5.34 1.58 -1.66
CA ARG A 86 5.97 1.78 -2.96
C ARG A 86 4.96 1.60 -4.08
N ALA A 87 4.93 2.57 -5.00
CA ALA A 87 4.36 2.42 -6.32
C ALA A 87 5.49 2.36 -7.36
N VAL A 88 5.28 1.66 -8.46
CA VAL A 88 6.26 1.53 -9.53
C VAL A 88 5.59 1.88 -10.84
N MET A 89 6.19 2.80 -11.60
CA MET A 89 5.78 3.12 -12.95
C MET A 89 6.76 2.48 -13.93
N TYR A 90 6.31 1.49 -14.64
CA TYR A 90 7.10 0.80 -15.66
C TYR A 90 7.11 1.57 -17.00
N PRO A 91 8.05 1.28 -17.91
CA PRO A 91 7.99 1.83 -19.25
C PRO A 91 6.74 1.32 -19.96
N TYR A 92 6.00 2.23 -20.58
CA TYR A 92 4.82 1.90 -21.34
C TYR A 92 5.13 1.96 -22.85
N THR A 93 4.79 0.90 -23.57
CA THR A 93 4.93 0.82 -25.02
C THR A 93 3.53 0.75 -25.64
N PRO A 94 3.10 1.79 -26.35
CA PRO A 94 1.78 1.80 -26.97
C PRO A 94 1.58 0.65 -27.96
N ALA A 95 0.36 0.20 -28.10
CA ALA A 95 0.01 -0.82 -29.07
C ALA A 95 0.44 -0.39 -30.48
N GLY A 96 1.14 -1.29 -31.19
CA GLY A 96 1.69 -1.00 -32.52
C GLY A 96 3.02 -0.21 -32.53
N SER A 97 3.55 0.18 -31.38
CA SER A 97 4.89 0.77 -31.25
C SER A 97 5.91 -0.30 -30.91
N THR A 98 7.17 -0.05 -31.28
CA THR A 98 8.33 -0.89 -30.91
C THR A 98 9.18 -0.25 -29.82
N SER A 99 8.84 0.98 -29.41
CA SER A 99 9.62 1.73 -28.44
C SER A 99 8.73 2.29 -27.33
N PRO A 100 9.22 2.29 -26.09
CA PRO A 100 8.50 2.90 -24.98
C PRO A 100 8.33 4.42 -25.19
N LEU A 101 7.29 4.98 -24.61
CA LEU A 101 7.08 6.41 -24.56
C LEU A 101 8.16 7.09 -23.74
N THR A 102 8.60 8.24 -24.21
CA THR A 102 9.54 9.11 -23.54
C THR A 102 8.86 10.44 -23.21
N ALA A 103 8.79 10.76 -21.93
CA ALA A 103 8.26 12.05 -21.50
C ALA A 103 9.30 13.17 -21.75
N THR A 104 8.89 14.25 -22.41
CA THR A 104 9.73 15.39 -22.72
C THR A 104 9.25 16.64 -21.99
N THR A 105 10.19 17.51 -21.61
CA THR A 105 9.85 18.80 -21.01
C THR A 105 9.10 19.67 -22.03
N GLY A 106 7.92 20.18 -21.64
CA GLY A 106 7.11 21.05 -22.51
C GLY A 106 6.34 20.31 -23.61
N GLY A 107 6.44 18.98 -23.67
CA GLY A 107 5.57 18.18 -24.54
C GLY A 107 4.14 18.12 -24.01
N ASN A 108 3.19 17.87 -24.93
CA ASN A 108 1.83 17.57 -24.51
C ASN A 108 1.87 16.32 -23.61
N PRO A 109 1.30 16.34 -22.39
CA PRO A 109 1.32 15.16 -21.55
C PRO A 109 0.59 14.05 -22.30
N THR A 110 1.34 13.08 -22.78
CA THR A 110 0.77 11.81 -23.20
C THR A 110 0.12 11.22 -21.97
N CYS A 111 -1.16 10.91 -22.04
CA CYS A 111 -1.80 10.13 -21.00
C CYS A 111 -1.03 8.84 -20.82
N PHE A 112 -0.56 8.67 -19.65
CA PHE A 112 0.01 7.44 -19.19
C PHE A 112 -1.06 6.73 -18.36
N ASP A 113 -0.76 5.52 -18.13
CA ASP A 113 -1.37 4.64 -17.18
C ASP A 113 -1.59 5.32 -15.83
N SER A 114 -2.78 5.21 -15.28
CA SER A 114 -3.12 5.67 -13.95
C SER A 114 -2.81 4.56 -12.93
N SER A 115 -2.40 4.93 -11.74
CA SER A 115 -2.22 3.95 -10.68
C SER A 115 -3.55 3.38 -10.21
N PRO A 116 -3.67 2.06 -10.00
CA PRO A 116 -4.87 1.49 -9.41
C PRO A 116 -5.16 2.05 -8.02
N ASN A 117 -6.42 2.07 -7.66
CA ASN A 117 -6.92 2.59 -6.40
C ASN A 117 -7.78 1.54 -5.69
N PHE A 118 -7.92 1.73 -4.38
CA PHE A 118 -8.86 0.97 -3.56
C PHE A 118 -10.03 1.89 -3.17
N LEU A 119 -11.26 1.42 -3.37
CA LEU A 119 -12.46 2.16 -2.96
C LEU A 119 -12.76 1.97 -1.48
N GLU A 120 -12.43 0.79 -0.94
CA GLU A 120 -12.58 0.52 0.48
C GLU A 120 -11.32 0.90 1.25
N ASP A 121 -11.52 1.50 2.41
CA ASP A 121 -10.44 1.77 3.34
C ASP A 121 -9.97 0.46 4.01
N PRO A 122 -8.66 0.27 4.27
CA PRO A 122 -8.11 -0.99 4.78
C PRO A 122 -8.45 -1.20 6.26
N GLN A 123 -9.72 -1.40 6.55
CA GLN A 123 -10.26 -1.53 7.88
C GLN A 123 -11.21 -2.73 7.98
N VAL A 124 -10.77 -3.72 8.72
CA VAL A 124 -11.57 -4.92 8.98
C VAL A 124 -11.67 -5.12 10.48
N ILE A 125 -12.90 -5.31 10.98
CA ILE A 125 -13.16 -5.79 12.32
C ILE A 125 -13.77 -7.18 12.19
N SER A 126 -13.12 -8.16 12.78
CA SER A 126 -13.59 -9.54 12.77
C SER A 126 -13.66 -10.11 14.18
N CYS A 127 -14.54 -11.09 14.37
CA CYS A 127 -14.60 -11.86 15.60
C CYS A 127 -13.63 -13.04 15.52
N THR A 128 -13.01 -13.38 16.65
CA THR A 128 -12.16 -14.57 16.76
C THR A 128 -12.96 -15.82 16.43
N GLY A 129 -12.41 -16.69 15.58
CA GLY A 129 -13.03 -17.97 15.20
C GLY A 129 -14.12 -17.90 14.15
N VAL A 130 -14.24 -16.76 13.47
CA VAL A 130 -15.16 -16.57 12.33
C VAL A 130 -14.34 -16.27 11.09
N ASP A 131 -14.63 -16.98 10.01
CA ASP A 131 -14.02 -16.69 8.71
C ASP A 131 -14.48 -15.33 8.20
N VAL A 132 -13.54 -14.53 7.70
CA VAL A 132 -13.80 -13.20 7.17
C VAL A 132 -13.37 -13.16 5.72
N VAL A 133 -14.25 -12.70 4.86
CA VAL A 133 -13.95 -12.35 3.48
C VAL A 133 -13.95 -10.83 3.38
N TYR A 134 -12.86 -10.28 2.90
CA TYR A 134 -12.69 -8.85 2.71
C TYR A 134 -12.28 -8.56 1.28
N ASN A 135 -12.96 -7.63 0.63
CA ASN A 135 -12.61 -7.17 -0.70
C ASN A 135 -12.25 -5.68 -0.63
N ASN A 136 -11.06 -5.36 -1.05
CA ASN A 136 -10.55 -3.97 -1.09
C ASN A 136 -11.22 -3.11 -2.16
N LEU A 137 -12.03 -3.69 -3.06
CA LEU A 137 -12.63 -3.04 -4.21
C LEU A 137 -11.59 -2.23 -5.00
N GLY A 138 -10.53 -2.92 -5.42
CA GLY A 138 -9.53 -2.32 -6.28
C GLY A 138 -10.11 -2.01 -7.65
N TYR A 139 -9.79 -0.87 -8.18
CA TYR A 139 -10.16 -0.50 -9.54
C TYR A 139 -9.02 0.29 -10.20
N ASP A 140 -8.94 0.16 -11.50
CA ASP A 140 -8.05 0.96 -12.33
C ASP A 140 -8.85 1.99 -13.12
N PRO A 141 -8.47 3.30 -13.10
CA PRO A 141 -9.18 4.33 -13.84
C PRO A 141 -9.15 4.15 -15.36
N ASP A 142 -8.14 3.51 -15.89
CA ASP A 142 -7.96 3.23 -17.32
C ASP A 142 -8.57 1.88 -17.71
N LEU A 143 -9.20 1.18 -16.75
CA LEU A 143 -9.85 -0.13 -16.89
C LEU A 143 -8.89 -1.26 -17.22
N ASP A 144 -7.66 -1.15 -16.77
CA ASP A 144 -6.68 -2.23 -16.88
C ASP A 144 -6.99 -3.37 -15.93
N SER A 145 -6.59 -4.58 -16.32
CA SER A 145 -6.77 -5.76 -15.49
C SER A 145 -5.87 -5.69 -14.26
N LEU A 146 -6.47 -5.92 -13.10
CA LEU A 146 -5.76 -5.97 -11.83
C LEU A 146 -5.38 -7.40 -11.47
N TYR A 147 -4.24 -7.55 -10.83
CA TYR A 147 -3.78 -8.80 -10.25
C TYR A 147 -3.30 -8.56 -8.81
N TYR A 148 -3.74 -9.41 -7.90
CA TYR A 148 -3.44 -9.32 -6.48
C TYR A 148 -2.52 -10.44 -6.06
N ASP A 149 -1.52 -10.11 -5.26
CA ASP A 149 -0.59 -11.10 -4.71
C ASP A 149 -0.04 -10.65 -3.36
N TRP A 150 0.45 -11.62 -2.59
CA TRP A 150 1.15 -11.36 -1.34
C TRP A 150 2.50 -10.71 -1.58
N SER A 151 2.79 -9.69 -0.80
CA SER A 151 4.10 -9.05 -0.84
C SER A 151 4.71 -8.94 0.55
N TYR A 152 6.03 -8.87 0.61
CA TYR A 152 6.74 -8.63 1.85
C TYR A 152 6.41 -7.24 2.39
N PRO A 153 6.00 -7.12 3.67
CA PRO A 153 5.82 -5.82 4.32
C PRO A 153 7.18 -5.19 4.59
N TRP A 154 7.49 -4.14 3.88
CA TRP A 154 8.79 -3.51 3.98
C TRP A 154 8.93 -2.68 5.26
N ALA A 155 10.13 -2.76 5.85
CA ALA A 155 10.49 -2.06 7.09
C ALA A 155 11.61 -1.03 6.90
N ALA A 156 12.34 -1.08 5.79
CA ALA A 156 13.49 -0.22 5.57
C ALA A 156 13.13 1.06 4.83
N THR A 157 13.92 2.09 5.06
CA THR A 157 13.86 3.35 4.33
C THR A 157 14.69 3.34 3.04
N SER A 158 15.48 2.28 2.81
CA SER A 158 16.29 2.11 1.62
C SER A 158 15.52 1.39 0.51
N PHE A 159 15.70 1.88 -0.71
CA PHE A 159 15.04 1.36 -1.91
C PHE A 159 15.80 0.16 -2.46
N SER A 160 15.69 -0.99 -1.84
CA SER A 160 16.20 -2.22 -2.41
C SER A 160 15.24 -2.77 -3.45
N SER A 161 15.78 -3.35 -4.52
CA SER A 161 15.01 -4.12 -5.47
C SER A 161 14.54 -5.46 -4.91
N ASN A 162 15.14 -5.91 -3.80
CA ASN A 162 14.76 -7.14 -3.13
C ASN A 162 13.94 -6.84 -1.86
N PRO A 163 12.61 -7.01 -1.91
CA PRO A 163 11.75 -6.78 -0.76
C PRO A 163 12.05 -7.70 0.43
N ALA A 164 12.48 -8.93 0.19
CA ALA A 164 12.75 -9.89 1.25
C ALA A 164 13.89 -9.46 2.19
N SER A 165 14.91 -8.76 1.68
CA SER A 165 16.05 -8.29 2.48
C SER A 165 15.72 -7.06 3.33
N ASN A 166 14.60 -6.39 3.07
CA ASN A 166 14.15 -5.17 3.77
C ASN A 166 12.77 -5.34 4.40
N SER A 167 12.30 -6.57 4.54
CA SER A 167 11.01 -6.85 5.16
C SER A 167 11.09 -6.78 6.70
N VAL A 168 9.95 -6.70 7.33
CA VAL A 168 9.82 -6.90 8.77
C VAL A 168 10.23 -8.34 9.15
N ASN A 169 10.74 -8.52 10.35
CA ASN A 169 11.00 -9.84 10.90
C ASN A 169 9.70 -10.41 11.46
N PHE A 170 9.22 -11.50 10.89
CA PHE A 170 8.03 -12.17 11.37
C PHE A 170 8.30 -12.92 12.68
N ALA A 171 7.31 -12.97 13.55
CA ALA A 171 7.29 -13.85 14.68
C ALA A 171 7.19 -15.32 14.23
N SER A 172 7.58 -16.24 15.12
CA SER A 172 7.55 -17.67 14.78
C SER A 172 6.15 -18.12 14.35
N GLY A 173 6.07 -18.84 13.24
CA GLY A 173 4.82 -19.35 12.66
C GLY A 173 4.15 -18.42 11.66
N TYR A 174 4.67 -17.21 11.43
CA TYR A 174 4.13 -16.27 10.47
C TYR A 174 5.10 -16.01 9.31
N THR A 175 4.54 -15.73 8.15
CA THR A 175 5.28 -15.37 6.93
C THR A 175 4.54 -14.27 6.17
N TYR A 176 5.15 -13.73 5.12
CA TYR A 176 4.51 -12.68 4.32
C TYR A 176 3.24 -13.16 3.60
N ASN A 177 3.19 -14.42 3.21
CA ASN A 177 2.03 -15.06 2.57
C ASN A 177 1.18 -15.91 3.53
N ASN A 178 1.49 -15.89 4.81
CA ASN A 178 0.67 -16.44 5.89
C ASN A 178 0.76 -15.52 7.12
N PRO A 179 0.22 -14.30 7.04
CA PRO A 179 0.35 -13.29 8.10
C PRO A 179 -0.62 -13.48 9.25
N MET A 180 -1.58 -14.39 9.14
CA MET A 180 -2.59 -14.66 10.16
C MET A 180 -2.45 -16.09 10.68
N PRO A 181 -2.75 -16.33 11.97
CA PRO A 181 -2.67 -17.67 12.52
C PRO A 181 -3.75 -18.56 11.90
N SER A 182 -3.35 -19.76 11.52
CA SER A 182 -4.31 -20.82 11.24
C SER A 182 -4.82 -21.38 12.57
N THR A 183 -6.13 -21.45 12.74
CA THR A 183 -6.74 -22.11 13.93
C THR A 183 -7.46 -23.37 13.48
N GLY A 184 -6.98 -24.51 13.93
CA GLY A 184 -7.66 -25.79 13.77
C GLY A 184 -7.83 -26.24 12.32
N SER A 185 -8.94 -25.96 11.71
CA SER A 185 -9.28 -26.37 10.33
C SER A 185 -9.07 -25.27 9.28
N SER A 186 -8.68 -24.06 9.68
CA SER A 186 -8.45 -22.99 8.71
C SER A 186 -7.04 -23.03 8.13
N THR A 187 -6.91 -22.75 6.86
CA THR A 187 -5.63 -22.72 6.13
C THR A 187 -4.85 -21.43 6.32
N GLY A 188 -5.33 -20.52 7.16
CA GLY A 188 -4.78 -19.17 7.30
C GLY A 188 -5.40 -18.17 6.33
N ALA A 189 -4.69 -17.07 6.08
CA ALA A 189 -5.14 -16.07 5.12
C ALA A 189 -4.88 -16.55 3.69
N ASP A 190 -5.82 -16.33 2.81
CA ASP A 190 -5.73 -16.58 1.37
C ASP A 190 -6.08 -15.31 0.60
N ILE A 191 -5.66 -15.23 -0.65
CA ILE A 191 -5.94 -14.11 -1.53
C ILE A 191 -6.45 -14.62 -2.88
N ASN A 192 -7.55 -14.05 -3.33
CA ASN A 192 -7.99 -14.27 -4.70
C ASN A 192 -7.23 -13.32 -5.63
N ASN A 193 -6.47 -13.88 -6.56
CA ASN A 193 -5.59 -13.10 -7.43
C ASN A 193 -6.34 -12.19 -8.42
N GLU A 194 -7.63 -12.42 -8.65
CA GLU A 194 -8.45 -11.64 -9.57
C GLU A 194 -9.34 -10.60 -8.86
N THR A 195 -9.75 -10.89 -7.63
CA THR A 195 -10.69 -10.01 -6.91
C THR A 195 -10.11 -9.38 -5.64
N GLY A 196 -8.96 -9.84 -5.19
CA GLY A 196 -8.28 -9.38 -3.97
C GLY A 196 -8.74 -10.07 -2.70
#